data_8fb7279ff9543722bf4a924d7dbe02e3
#
_entry.id   8fb7279ff9543722bf4a924d7dbe02e3
#
_cell.length_a   1.000
_cell.length_b   1.000
_cell.length_c   1.000
_cell.angle_alpha   90.00
_cell.angle_beta   90.00
_cell.angle_gamma   90.00
#
_symmetry.space_group_name_H-M   'P 1'
#
loop_
_entity.id
_entity.type
_entity.pdbx_description
1 polymer ?
#
loop_
_entity_poly.entity_id
_entity_poly.type
_entity_poly.pdbx_seq_one_letter_code
_entity_poly.pdbx_strand_id
1 'polypeptide(L)'
;MIYLGISGSTVHCRSDSTDPGWSIRMNDIVLVAEYTTDDGPAVDDYFLVFVTREAGELFYSSVTMSAAGINAVIEALEKVLGGSMELKLSSSRRWASRVVWPPHLANVEYLEAEEVPEPDGLADRLIRRFRGVRPEYRVADRILQALTTTRPVA
;
A
#
# COMPACT_ATOMS: atom_id res chain seq x y z
N MET A 1 -2.47 -18.70 -3.75
CA MET A 1 -1.46 -18.26 -2.75
C MET A 1 -0.58 -17.20 -3.39
N ILE A 2 -0.13 -16.21 -2.62
CA ILE A 2 0.75 -15.13 -3.10
C ILE A 2 2.16 -15.39 -2.59
N TYR A 3 3.14 -15.24 -3.47
CA TYR A 3 4.56 -15.46 -3.19
C TYR A 3 5.38 -14.22 -3.52
N LEU A 4 6.26 -13.87 -2.61
CA LEU A 4 7.29 -12.87 -2.85
C LEU A 4 8.66 -13.54 -2.96
N GLY A 5 9.45 -13.09 -3.90
CA GLY A 5 10.84 -13.52 -4.10
C GLY A 5 11.75 -12.34 -4.37
N ILE A 6 13.03 -12.53 -4.14
CA ILE A 6 14.05 -11.53 -4.41
C ILE A 6 15.06 -12.12 -5.41
N SER A 7 15.38 -11.35 -6.42
CA SER A 7 16.44 -11.66 -7.38
C SER A 7 17.31 -10.41 -7.56
N GLY A 8 18.53 -10.45 -7.04
CA GLY A 8 19.38 -9.28 -6.98
C GLY A 8 18.76 -8.14 -6.18
N SER A 9 18.50 -7.00 -6.80
CA SER A 9 17.85 -5.84 -6.20
C SER A 9 16.36 -5.74 -6.54
N THR A 10 15.76 -6.80 -7.10
CA THR A 10 14.36 -6.80 -7.57
C THR A 10 13.50 -7.70 -6.69
N VAL A 11 12.35 -7.18 -6.28
CA VAL A 11 11.28 -7.93 -5.62
C VAL A 11 10.27 -8.36 -6.68
N HIS A 12 9.89 -9.62 -6.66
CA HIS A 12 8.88 -10.20 -7.53
C HIS A 12 7.69 -10.68 -6.72
N CYS A 13 6.51 -10.31 -7.12
CA CYS A 13 5.26 -10.83 -6.58
C CYS A 13 4.58 -11.72 -7.63
N ARG A 14 4.21 -12.92 -7.24
CA ARG A 14 3.50 -13.88 -8.09
C ARG A 14 2.32 -14.46 -7.33
N SER A 15 1.29 -14.83 -8.06
CA SER A 15 0.12 -15.51 -7.54
C SER A 15 -0.12 -16.81 -8.33
N ASP A 16 -0.75 -17.78 -7.71
CA ASP A 16 -1.26 -19.00 -8.39
C ASP A 16 -2.42 -18.68 -9.34
N SER A 17 -2.97 -17.46 -9.26
CA SER A 17 -4.01 -17.00 -10.18
C SER A 17 -3.42 -16.60 -11.55
N THR A 18 -4.30 -16.32 -12.50
CA THR A 18 -3.92 -15.82 -13.84
C THR A 18 -3.38 -14.39 -13.83
N ASP A 19 -3.30 -13.76 -12.67
CA ASP A 19 -2.70 -12.44 -12.51
C ASP A 19 -1.19 -12.51 -12.80
N PRO A 20 -0.67 -11.68 -13.72
CA PRO A 20 0.74 -11.68 -14.09
C PRO A 20 1.69 -11.30 -12.93
N GLY A 21 1.16 -10.81 -11.82
CA GLY A 21 1.95 -10.30 -10.71
C GLY A 21 2.66 -8.99 -11.05
N TRP A 22 3.65 -8.62 -10.23
CA TRP A 22 4.46 -7.43 -10.44
C TRP A 22 5.92 -7.65 -10.00
N SER A 23 6.78 -6.79 -10.50
CA SER A 23 8.19 -6.73 -10.12
C SER A 23 8.62 -5.30 -9.94
N ILE A 24 9.36 -5.02 -8.88
CA ILE A 24 9.87 -3.69 -8.56
C ILE A 24 11.33 -3.75 -8.17
N ARG A 25 12.10 -2.73 -8.51
CA ARG A 25 13.47 -2.57 -8.03
C ARG A 25 13.45 -1.87 -6.67
N MET A 26 14.14 -2.42 -5.69
CA MET A 26 14.19 -1.87 -4.34
C MET A 26 14.75 -0.43 -4.31
N ASN A 27 15.71 -0.12 -5.20
CA ASN A 27 16.28 1.22 -5.30
C ASN A 27 15.33 2.28 -5.89
N ASP A 28 14.26 1.87 -6.55
CA ASP A 28 13.24 2.79 -7.09
C ASP A 28 12.12 3.08 -6.07
N ILE A 29 12.12 2.40 -4.92
CA ILE A 29 11.14 2.62 -3.87
C ILE A 29 11.35 4.00 -3.24
N VAL A 30 10.31 4.80 -3.26
CA VAL A 30 10.27 6.14 -2.65
C VAL A 30 9.42 6.20 -1.38
N LEU A 31 8.57 5.19 -1.16
CA LEU A 31 7.73 5.09 0.01
C LEU A 31 7.29 3.65 0.24
N VAL A 32 7.23 3.26 1.51
CA VAL A 32 6.59 2.02 1.98
C VAL A 32 5.51 2.41 2.98
N ALA A 33 4.34 1.86 2.81
CA ALA A 33 3.20 2.08 3.70
C ALA A 33 2.53 0.75 4.07
N GLU A 34 1.79 0.76 5.16
CA GLU A 34 0.93 -0.34 5.55
C GLU A 34 -0.50 0.15 5.73
N TYR A 35 -1.47 -0.71 5.47
CA TYR A 35 -2.87 -0.43 5.78
C TYR A 35 -3.63 -1.71 6.15
N THR A 36 -4.66 -1.52 6.93
CA THR A 36 -5.61 -2.58 7.30
C THR A 36 -7.01 -2.22 6.84
N THR A 37 -7.81 -3.23 6.57
CA THR A 37 -9.23 -3.10 6.28
C THR A 37 -10.07 -3.64 7.44
N ASP A 38 -11.37 -3.46 7.39
CA ASP A 38 -12.33 -3.99 8.36
C ASP A 38 -13.11 -5.20 7.82
N ASP A 39 -12.60 -5.84 6.76
CA ASP A 39 -13.26 -6.97 6.09
C ASP A 39 -13.32 -8.25 6.95
N GLY A 40 -12.62 -8.25 8.07
CA GLY A 40 -12.66 -9.31 9.08
C GLY A 40 -11.72 -10.49 8.83
N PRO A 41 -11.68 -11.45 9.75
CA PRO A 41 -10.61 -12.47 9.81
C PRO A 41 -10.70 -13.55 8.71
N ALA A 42 -11.75 -13.55 7.90
CA ALA A 42 -11.93 -14.54 6.84
C ALA A 42 -11.29 -14.12 5.50
N VAL A 43 -10.82 -12.88 5.41
CA VAL A 43 -10.20 -12.29 4.21
C VAL A 43 -8.90 -11.61 4.62
N ASP A 44 -7.93 -11.55 3.72
CA ASP A 44 -6.73 -10.76 3.97
C ASP A 44 -7.11 -9.29 4.19
N ASP A 45 -6.78 -8.77 5.36
CA ASP A 45 -7.16 -7.45 5.83
C ASP A 45 -5.96 -6.55 6.17
N TYR A 46 -4.73 -7.05 5.95
CA TYR A 46 -3.50 -6.35 6.25
C TYR A 46 -2.54 -6.39 5.06
N PHE A 47 -2.14 -5.21 4.59
CA PHE A 47 -1.39 -5.03 3.35
C PHE A 47 -0.17 -4.15 3.54
N LEU A 48 0.87 -4.45 2.77
CA LEU A 48 2.05 -3.62 2.58
C LEU A 48 2.01 -3.02 1.17
N VAL A 49 2.36 -1.74 1.05
CA VAL A 49 2.38 -1.01 -0.21
C VAL A 49 3.78 -0.49 -0.47
N PHE A 50 4.23 -0.67 -1.70
CA PHE A 50 5.46 -0.10 -2.22
C PHE A 50 5.12 0.94 -3.28
N VAL A 51 5.58 2.17 -3.08
CA VAL A 51 5.51 3.21 -4.10
C VAL A 51 6.88 3.34 -4.74
N THR A 52 6.95 3.13 -6.04
CA THR A 52 8.18 3.26 -6.83
C THR A 52 8.08 4.47 -7.76
N ARG A 53 9.23 5.02 -8.09
CA ARG A 53 9.32 6.09 -9.09
C ARG A 53 10.16 5.59 -10.26
N GLU A 54 9.55 5.56 -11.44
CA GLU A 54 10.20 5.17 -12.69
C GLU A 54 9.94 6.24 -13.74
N ALA A 55 10.99 6.77 -14.36
CA ALA A 55 10.91 7.82 -15.37
C ALA A 55 10.05 9.05 -14.96
N GLY A 56 10.06 9.40 -13.67
CA GLY A 56 9.27 10.51 -13.11
C GLY A 56 7.82 10.17 -12.76
N GLU A 57 7.35 8.97 -13.07
CA GLU A 57 6.01 8.49 -12.72
C GLU A 57 6.02 7.63 -11.47
N LEU A 58 4.93 7.68 -10.72
CA LEU A 58 4.73 6.88 -9.50
C LEU A 58 3.88 5.66 -9.82
N PHE A 59 4.34 4.50 -9.32
CA PHE A 59 3.64 3.23 -9.42
C PHE A 59 3.39 2.68 -8.01
N TYR A 60 2.25 2.05 -7.82
CA TYR A 60 1.79 1.54 -6.54
C TYR A 60 1.62 0.03 -6.63
N SER A 61 2.33 -0.70 -5.80
CA SER A 61 2.27 -2.17 -5.72
C SER A 61 1.93 -2.58 -4.31
N SER A 62 0.87 -3.35 -4.14
CA SER A 62 0.46 -3.83 -2.83
C SER A 62 0.53 -5.34 -2.74
N VAL A 63 0.74 -5.84 -1.54
CA VAL A 63 0.75 -7.25 -1.22
C VAL A 63 0.17 -7.48 0.17
N THR A 64 -0.54 -8.58 0.34
CA THR A 64 -1.00 -9.00 1.67
C THR A 64 0.16 -9.41 2.55
N MET A 65 0.06 -9.12 3.84
CA MET A 65 1.06 -9.54 4.83
C MET A 65 1.10 -11.06 5.06
N SER A 66 0.09 -11.79 4.58
CA SER A 66 0.06 -13.25 4.58
C SER A 66 0.88 -13.90 3.45
N ALA A 67 1.41 -13.10 2.52
CA ALA A 67 2.18 -13.60 1.39
C ALA A 67 3.45 -14.35 1.84
N ALA A 68 3.71 -15.49 1.21
CA ALA A 68 4.93 -16.23 1.47
C ALA A 68 6.17 -15.40 1.04
N GLY A 69 7.18 -15.33 1.89
CA GLY A 69 8.41 -14.57 1.63
C GLY A 69 8.37 -13.11 2.06
N ILE A 70 7.27 -12.60 2.62
CA ILE A 70 7.14 -11.19 3.01
C ILE A 70 8.23 -10.75 4.00
N ASN A 71 8.57 -11.57 4.99
CA ASN A 71 9.58 -11.24 5.98
C ASN A 71 10.98 -11.09 5.37
N ALA A 72 11.34 -11.96 4.44
CA ALA A 72 12.62 -11.87 3.72
C ALA A 72 12.71 -10.58 2.87
N VAL A 73 11.59 -10.17 2.28
CA VAL A 73 11.50 -8.90 1.54
C VAL A 73 11.67 -7.71 2.49
N ILE A 74 11.00 -7.70 3.64
CA ILE A 74 11.15 -6.63 4.63
C ILE A 74 12.60 -6.51 5.11
N GLU A 75 13.24 -7.62 5.46
CA GLU A 75 14.65 -7.63 5.87
C GLU A 75 15.60 -7.11 4.79
N ALA A 76 15.36 -7.49 3.52
CA ALA A 76 16.15 -6.99 2.41
C ALA A 76 15.93 -5.49 2.18
N LEU A 77 14.72 -5.00 2.31
CA LEU A 77 14.39 -3.58 2.20
C LEU A 77 15.03 -2.75 3.31
N GLU A 78 15.04 -3.23 4.53
CA GLU A 78 15.74 -2.56 5.65
C GLU A 78 17.23 -2.35 5.35
N LYS A 79 17.85 -3.33 4.73
CA LYS A 79 19.28 -3.23 4.32
C LYS A 79 19.50 -2.23 3.19
N VAL A 80 18.62 -2.22 2.19
CA VAL A 80 18.76 -1.37 0.99
C VAL A 80 18.35 0.07 1.28
N LEU A 81 17.26 0.28 2.00
CA LEU A 81 16.70 1.61 2.28
C LEU A 81 17.33 2.30 3.50
N GLY A 82 18.06 1.55 4.30
CA GLY A 82 18.76 2.07 5.47
C GLY A 82 17.83 2.44 6.61
N GLY A 83 17.47 1.49 7.43
CA GLY A 83 16.63 1.70 8.62
C GLY A 83 15.72 0.53 8.91
N SER A 84 15.17 0.51 10.11
CA SER A 84 14.18 -0.49 10.53
C SER A 84 12.79 -0.12 10.03
N MET A 85 12.07 -1.09 9.49
CA MET A 85 10.67 -0.96 9.12
C MET A 85 9.78 -1.45 10.25
N GLU A 86 9.41 -0.57 11.13
CA GLU A 86 8.52 -0.90 12.24
C GLU A 86 7.06 -0.95 11.78
N LEU A 87 6.52 -2.16 11.64
CA LEU A 87 5.11 -2.40 11.33
C LEU A 87 4.27 -2.32 12.60
N LYS A 88 3.20 -1.53 12.59
CA LYS A 88 2.37 -1.24 13.78
C LYS A 88 0.92 -1.68 13.66
N LEU A 89 0.45 -2.00 12.46
CA LEU A 89 -0.96 -2.28 12.21
C LEU A 89 -1.33 -3.78 12.31
N SER A 90 -0.40 -4.64 12.66
CA SER A 90 -0.62 -6.11 12.73
C SER A 90 -1.77 -6.54 13.66
N SER A 91 -2.11 -5.72 14.64
CA SER A 91 -3.23 -5.98 15.58
C SER A 91 -4.45 -5.10 15.34
N SER A 92 -4.43 -4.26 14.32
CA SER A 92 -5.56 -3.39 14.00
C SER A 92 -6.71 -4.19 13.40
N ARG A 93 -7.91 -3.97 13.91
CA ARG A 93 -9.18 -4.54 13.39
C ARG A 93 -10.05 -3.48 12.72
N ARG A 94 -9.50 -2.33 12.43
CA ARG A 94 -10.19 -1.20 11.84
C ARG A 94 -9.40 -0.71 10.64
N TRP A 95 -10.07 0.06 9.80
CA TRP A 95 -9.40 0.83 8.78
C TRP A 95 -8.33 1.71 9.42
N ALA A 96 -7.09 1.47 9.04
CA ALA A 96 -5.94 2.26 9.43
C ALA A 96 -4.90 2.22 8.31
N SER A 97 -4.17 3.29 8.15
CA SER A 97 -3.06 3.36 7.22
C SER A 97 -1.96 4.26 7.77
N ARG A 98 -0.72 3.93 7.48
CA ARG A 98 0.42 4.76 7.83
C ARG A 98 1.61 4.52 6.93
N VAL A 99 2.41 5.56 6.76
CA VAL A 99 3.73 5.43 6.13
C VAL A 99 4.68 4.73 7.11
N VAL A 100 5.42 3.76 6.59
CA VAL A 100 6.47 3.03 7.32
C VAL A 100 7.85 3.63 7.03
N TRP A 101 8.09 3.97 5.76
CA TRP A 101 9.34 4.55 5.28
C TRP A 101 9.03 5.55 4.16
N PRO A 102 9.72 6.68 4.01
CA PRO A 102 10.93 7.11 4.72
C PRO A 102 10.64 7.63 6.14
N PRO A 103 11.67 7.71 7.02
CA PRO A 103 11.48 8.07 8.43
C PRO A 103 10.82 9.43 8.66
N HIS A 104 11.08 10.42 7.82
CA HIS A 104 10.49 11.76 7.96
C HIS A 104 8.98 11.82 7.62
N LEU A 105 8.45 10.78 6.98
CA LEU A 105 7.02 10.60 6.72
C LEU A 105 6.39 9.50 7.58
N ALA A 106 7.19 8.82 8.41
CA ALA A 106 6.70 7.71 9.23
C ALA A 106 5.52 8.15 10.11
N ASN A 107 4.52 7.27 10.23
CA ASN A 107 3.26 7.49 10.93
C ASN A 107 2.31 8.54 10.31
N VAL A 108 2.65 9.14 9.18
CA VAL A 108 1.70 9.94 8.41
C VAL A 108 0.66 8.99 7.82
N GLU A 109 -0.59 9.40 7.83
CA GLU A 109 -1.69 8.65 7.22
C GLU A 109 -1.45 8.53 5.71
N TYR A 110 -1.47 7.30 5.19
CA TYR A 110 -1.19 7.00 3.77
C TYR A 110 -2.43 7.12 2.91
N LEU A 111 -3.58 6.64 3.40
CA LEU A 111 -4.86 6.70 2.72
C LEU A 111 -5.80 7.67 3.42
N GLU A 112 -6.56 8.42 2.66
CA GLU A 112 -7.65 9.25 3.13
C GLU A 112 -8.96 8.83 2.45
N ALA A 113 -10.08 8.99 3.14
CA ALA A 113 -11.39 8.73 2.57
C ALA A 113 -11.67 9.74 1.45
N GLU A 114 -12.03 9.24 0.27
CA GLU A 114 -12.53 10.09 -0.80
C GLU A 114 -13.95 10.53 -0.49
N GLU A 115 -14.22 11.83 -0.59
CA GLU A 115 -15.59 12.33 -0.52
C GLU A 115 -16.35 11.83 -1.74
N VAL A 116 -17.24 10.86 -1.51
CA VAL A 116 -18.13 10.39 -2.56
C VAL A 116 -19.21 11.44 -2.75
N PRO A 117 -19.39 12.01 -3.95
CA PRO A 117 -20.46 12.97 -4.21
C PRO A 117 -21.80 12.39 -3.80
N GLU A 118 -22.69 13.21 -3.19
CA GLU A 118 -24.03 12.76 -2.85
C GLU A 118 -24.74 12.25 -4.12
N PRO A 119 -25.38 11.08 -4.06
CA PRO A 119 -26.04 10.51 -5.24
C PRO A 119 -27.24 11.38 -5.65
N ASP A 120 -27.27 11.75 -6.92
CA ASP A 120 -28.33 12.54 -7.54
C ASP A 120 -29.58 11.69 -7.81
N GLY A 121 -30.14 11.03 -6.81
CA GLY A 121 -31.41 10.32 -7.01
C GLY A 121 -31.78 9.32 -5.92
N LEU A 122 -33.08 9.07 -5.78
CA LEU A 122 -33.66 8.12 -4.82
C LEU A 122 -33.19 6.66 -5.05
N ALA A 123 -33.04 6.27 -6.32
CA ALA A 123 -32.59 4.92 -6.69
C ALA A 123 -31.16 4.66 -6.25
N ASP A 124 -30.26 5.61 -6.43
CA ASP A 124 -28.85 5.50 -6.01
C ASP A 124 -28.71 5.50 -4.48
N ARG A 125 -29.55 6.28 -3.78
CA ARG A 125 -29.61 6.26 -2.31
C ARG A 125 -30.08 4.91 -1.77
N LEU A 126 -31.03 4.26 -2.41
CA LEU A 126 -31.52 2.93 -2.04
C LEU A 126 -30.47 1.86 -2.30
N ILE A 127 -29.81 1.88 -3.46
CA ILE A 127 -28.75 0.93 -3.83
C ILE A 127 -27.57 1.04 -2.86
N ARG A 128 -27.16 2.24 -2.49
CA ARG A 128 -26.10 2.45 -1.49
C ARG A 128 -26.50 1.94 -0.11
N ARG A 129 -27.76 2.12 0.31
CA ARG A 129 -28.25 1.63 1.60
C ARG A 129 -28.26 0.10 1.68
N PHE A 130 -28.50 -0.59 0.57
CA PHE A 130 -28.53 -2.06 0.52
C PHE A 130 -27.15 -2.70 0.26
N ARG A 131 -26.25 -2.02 -0.43
CA ARG A 131 -24.91 -2.56 -0.75
C ARG A 131 -23.82 -2.21 0.27
N GLY A 132 -24.12 -1.34 1.24
CA GLY A 132 -23.10 -0.81 2.14
C GLY A 132 -22.07 -0.02 1.34
N VAL A 133 -22.17 1.30 1.30
CA VAL A 133 -21.16 2.12 0.63
C VAL A 133 -19.85 1.97 1.41
N ARG A 134 -18.90 1.26 0.83
CA ARG A 134 -17.51 1.34 1.32
C ARG A 134 -16.99 2.72 0.93
N PRO A 135 -16.42 3.49 1.86
CA PRO A 135 -15.73 4.70 1.47
C PRO A 135 -14.62 4.32 0.49
N GLU A 136 -14.52 5.03 -0.62
CA GLU A 136 -13.39 4.90 -1.49
C GLU A 136 -12.20 5.61 -0.83
N TYR A 137 -11.07 4.94 -0.78
CA TYR A 137 -9.84 5.49 -0.21
C TYR A 137 -8.87 5.81 -1.33
N ARG A 138 -8.22 6.94 -1.20
CA ARG A 138 -7.17 7.40 -2.11
C ARG A 138 -5.90 7.70 -1.33
N VAL A 139 -4.79 7.77 -2.03
CA VAL A 139 -3.53 8.22 -1.42
C VAL A 139 -3.70 9.64 -0.91
N ALA A 140 -3.34 9.88 0.34
CA ALA A 140 -3.52 11.19 0.97
C ALA A 140 -2.76 12.30 0.22
N ASP A 141 -3.37 13.45 0.06
CA ASP A 141 -2.78 14.60 -0.64
C ASP A 141 -1.41 14.99 -0.06
N ARG A 142 -1.25 14.90 1.24
CA ARG A 142 0.03 15.17 1.91
C ARG A 142 1.15 14.25 1.43
N ILE A 143 0.84 12.97 1.17
CA ILE A 143 1.79 12.00 0.64
C ILE A 143 2.11 12.33 -0.82
N LEU A 144 1.11 12.61 -1.64
CA LEU A 144 1.32 13.01 -3.04
C LEU A 144 2.18 14.27 -3.14
N GLN A 145 1.93 15.27 -2.30
CA GLN A 145 2.75 16.48 -2.24
C GLN A 145 4.20 16.18 -1.85
N ALA A 146 4.41 15.36 -0.82
CA ALA A 146 5.75 14.97 -0.38
C ALA A 146 6.53 14.24 -1.47
N LEU A 147 5.88 13.32 -2.21
CA LEU A 147 6.51 12.56 -3.29
C LEU A 147 6.78 13.40 -4.54
N THR A 148 5.96 14.42 -4.82
CA THR A 148 6.16 15.32 -5.97
C THR A 148 7.21 16.39 -5.69
N THR A 149 7.37 16.82 -4.45
CA THR A 149 8.34 17.86 -4.04
C THR A 149 9.75 17.31 -3.97
N THR A 150 9.94 16.03 -3.76
CA THR A 150 11.25 15.39 -3.76
C THR A 150 11.76 15.31 -5.21
N ARG A 151 12.43 16.35 -5.68
CA ARG A 151 13.15 16.30 -6.95
C ARG A 151 14.18 15.18 -6.88
N PRO A 152 14.32 14.34 -7.92
CA PRO A 152 15.45 13.45 -7.99
C PRO A 152 16.71 14.28 -7.89
N VAL A 153 17.57 13.95 -6.96
CA VAL A 153 18.93 14.50 -6.91
C VAL A 153 19.60 14.02 -8.18
N ALA A 154 19.83 14.99 -9.06
CA ALA A 154 20.52 14.72 -10.31
C ALA A 154 21.95 14.24 -10.04
#